data_1392ac297a2f547a172f90acd61f7205
#
_entry.id   1392ac297a2f547a172f90acd61f7205
#
_cell.length_a   1.000
_cell.length_b   1.000
_cell.length_c   1.000
_cell.angle_alpha   90.00
_cell.angle_beta   90.00
_cell.angle_gamma   90.00
#
_symmetry.space_group_name_H-M   'P 1'
#
loop_
_entity.id
_entity.type
_entity.pdbx_description
1 polymer ?
#
loop_
_entity_poly.entity_id
_entity_poly.type
_entity_poly.pdbx_seq_one_letter_code
_entity_poly.pdbx_strand_id
1 'polypeptide(L)'
;AFPVDLWRQLMQRRLRQDTGPLLFYGDPQGLPALREAIARYLAQSRGVRCHAGQVLVLTSSQQALQLLAATLLDEGDPVWMEDPGYAGARTAFHASGAQVVDMPLDGEGAQLVPAQTPPRLIYLTPSHQFPTGRAMSLQRRLAFIDHAQATGAWLIEDDYDSEFLYDHQPTPALQGLDAHGRVLYIGTFSKSLFPSVRLAYMVLPEPLVKPLVTARTIYDGHPSQPMQAVAADFMDQGHFAAHLRLMRQLYRSRRNALLQALHTHLPWTEPLDSRGGLQMAVRLTEGSEQQQTRRALARGIATPSLSELYHAAPPIAGWRLGFAAIPPEVIESAVRALR
;
A
#
# COMPACT_ATOMS: atom_id res chain seq x y z
N ALA A 1 -5.15 -14.26 12.19
CA ALA A 1 -6.32 -15.12 12.32
C ALA A 1 -7.44 -14.68 11.37
N PHE A 2 -7.23 -14.91 10.06
CA PHE A 2 -8.28 -14.70 9.07
C PHE A 2 -9.43 -15.70 9.29
N PRO A 3 -10.73 -15.29 9.20
CA PRO A 3 -11.88 -16.14 9.46
C PRO A 3 -12.16 -17.10 8.27
N VAL A 4 -11.33 -18.12 8.10
CA VAL A 4 -11.35 -19.04 6.95
C VAL A 4 -12.70 -19.74 6.78
N ASP A 5 -13.33 -20.17 7.87
CA ASP A 5 -14.61 -20.89 7.82
C ASP A 5 -15.75 -20.00 7.32
N LEU A 6 -15.78 -18.76 7.76
CA LEU A 6 -16.75 -17.77 7.27
C LEU A 6 -16.53 -17.49 5.78
N TRP A 7 -15.28 -17.28 5.36
CA TRP A 7 -14.94 -17.07 3.94
C TRP A 7 -15.37 -18.25 3.08
N ARG A 8 -15.12 -19.47 3.55
CA ARG A 8 -15.57 -20.71 2.88
C ARG A 8 -17.09 -20.77 2.73
N GLN A 9 -17.84 -20.41 3.79
CA GLN A 9 -19.31 -20.38 3.76
C GLN A 9 -19.84 -19.38 2.72
N LEU A 10 -19.26 -18.17 2.68
CA LEU A 10 -19.62 -17.15 1.70
C LEU A 10 -19.34 -17.64 0.26
N MET A 11 -18.18 -18.24 0.04
CA MET A 11 -17.81 -18.81 -1.26
C MET A 11 -18.78 -19.93 -1.69
N GLN A 12 -19.08 -20.87 -0.81
CA GLN A 12 -20.04 -21.94 -1.09
C GLN A 12 -21.44 -21.41 -1.41
N ARG A 13 -21.89 -20.38 -0.67
CA ARG A 13 -23.18 -19.74 -0.93
C ARG A 13 -23.22 -19.11 -2.34
N ARG A 14 -22.19 -18.34 -2.72
CA ARG A 14 -22.12 -17.72 -4.04
C ARG A 14 -22.07 -18.72 -5.17
N LEU A 15 -21.29 -19.79 -5.04
CA LEU A 15 -21.23 -20.86 -6.04
C LEU A 15 -22.55 -21.62 -6.19
N ARG A 16 -23.40 -21.69 -5.16
CA ARG A 16 -24.71 -22.33 -5.24
C ARG A 16 -25.78 -21.43 -5.86
N GLN A 17 -25.73 -20.12 -5.60
CA GLN A 17 -26.78 -19.17 -5.98
C GLN A 17 -26.55 -18.53 -7.37
N ASP A 18 -25.30 -18.19 -7.67
CA ASP A 18 -24.95 -17.34 -8.81
C ASP A 18 -24.00 -18.03 -9.81
N THR A 19 -24.03 -19.37 -9.92
CA THR A 19 -23.05 -20.12 -10.71
C THR A 19 -22.96 -19.61 -12.15
N GLY A 20 -24.09 -19.34 -12.82
CA GLY A 20 -24.12 -18.88 -14.20
C GLY A 20 -23.38 -17.55 -14.39
N PRO A 21 -23.86 -16.44 -13.80
CA PRO A 21 -23.25 -15.12 -13.97
C PRO A 21 -21.77 -15.03 -13.59
N LEU A 22 -21.35 -15.76 -12.53
CA LEU A 22 -19.97 -15.72 -12.04
C LEU A 22 -18.96 -16.49 -12.89
N LEU A 23 -19.43 -17.33 -13.83
CA LEU A 23 -18.55 -18.13 -14.71
C LEU A 23 -18.36 -17.50 -16.10
N PHE A 24 -19.07 -16.42 -16.41
CA PHE A 24 -18.90 -15.69 -17.67
C PHE A 24 -17.93 -14.50 -17.53
N TYR A 25 -17.56 -13.92 -18.66
CA TYR A 25 -16.87 -12.65 -18.68
C TYR A 25 -17.73 -11.57 -18.01
N GLY A 26 -17.11 -10.76 -17.16
CA GLY A 26 -17.79 -9.70 -16.44
C GLY A 26 -17.37 -8.31 -16.91
N ASP A 27 -17.83 -7.31 -16.15
CA ASP A 27 -17.45 -5.92 -16.35
C ASP A 27 -15.92 -5.76 -16.15
N PRO A 28 -15.17 -5.26 -17.14
CA PRO A 28 -13.73 -4.97 -16.99
C PRO A 28 -13.40 -4.04 -15.82
N GLN A 29 -14.35 -3.17 -15.45
CA GLN A 29 -14.20 -2.29 -14.28
C GLN A 29 -14.31 -3.05 -12.96
N GLY A 30 -14.83 -4.25 -12.96
CA GLY A 30 -15.06 -5.10 -11.81
C GLY A 30 -16.53 -5.17 -11.39
N LEU A 31 -16.83 -6.14 -10.53
CA LEU A 31 -18.20 -6.44 -10.10
C LEU A 31 -18.85 -5.21 -9.44
N PRO A 32 -20.03 -4.74 -9.90
CA PRO A 32 -20.68 -3.54 -9.34
C PRO A 32 -20.84 -3.58 -7.82
N ALA A 33 -21.28 -4.70 -7.26
CA ALA A 33 -21.46 -4.85 -5.81
C ALA A 33 -20.15 -4.64 -5.04
N LEU A 34 -19.00 -5.10 -5.56
CA LEU A 34 -17.71 -4.86 -4.91
C LEU A 34 -17.29 -3.39 -5.04
N ARG A 35 -17.49 -2.77 -6.20
CA ARG A 35 -17.19 -1.34 -6.40
C ARG A 35 -17.98 -0.45 -5.45
N GLU A 36 -19.27 -0.75 -5.25
CA GLU A 36 -20.12 -0.05 -4.30
C GLU A 36 -19.66 -0.25 -2.84
N ALA A 37 -19.33 -1.49 -2.47
CA ALA A 37 -18.82 -1.80 -1.13
C ALA A 37 -17.50 -1.05 -0.84
N ILE A 38 -16.58 -1.01 -1.81
CA ILE A 38 -15.31 -0.27 -1.71
C ILE A 38 -15.58 1.22 -1.55
N ALA A 39 -16.42 1.83 -2.39
CA ALA A 39 -16.72 3.26 -2.32
C ALA A 39 -17.29 3.66 -0.95
N ARG A 40 -18.26 2.88 -0.42
CA ARG A 40 -18.81 3.09 0.93
C ARG A 40 -17.76 2.97 2.02
N TYR A 41 -16.94 1.92 1.95
CA TYR A 41 -15.87 1.70 2.92
C TYR A 41 -14.87 2.86 2.94
N LEU A 42 -14.41 3.30 1.79
CA LEU A 42 -13.43 4.37 1.67
C LEU A 42 -13.95 5.72 2.15
N ALA A 43 -15.21 6.03 1.87
CA ALA A 43 -15.85 7.25 2.36
C ALA A 43 -15.87 7.29 3.90
N GLN A 44 -16.18 6.17 4.54
CA GLN A 44 -16.28 6.06 6.00
C GLN A 44 -14.93 5.98 6.70
N SER A 45 -13.97 5.26 6.11
CA SER A 45 -12.71 4.94 6.79
C SER A 45 -11.57 5.89 6.46
N ARG A 46 -11.57 6.48 5.26
CA ARG A 46 -10.45 7.28 4.73
C ARG A 46 -10.85 8.69 4.29
N GLY A 47 -12.15 9.00 4.27
CA GLY A 47 -12.66 10.27 3.76
C GLY A 47 -12.47 10.44 2.24
N VAL A 48 -12.25 9.35 1.52
CA VAL A 48 -12.14 9.36 0.05
C VAL A 48 -13.48 9.73 -0.56
N ARG A 49 -13.48 10.66 -1.52
CA ARG A 49 -14.68 11.15 -2.19
C ARG A 49 -14.80 10.49 -3.56
N CYS A 50 -15.61 9.44 -3.63
CA CYS A 50 -15.85 8.74 -4.89
C CYS A 50 -17.21 8.06 -4.90
N HIS A 51 -17.64 7.67 -6.09
CA HIS A 51 -18.76 6.75 -6.31
C HIS A 51 -18.27 5.47 -7.02
N ALA A 52 -19.11 4.45 -7.07
CA ALA A 52 -18.75 3.14 -7.61
C ALA A 52 -18.29 3.18 -9.10
N GLY A 53 -18.75 4.19 -9.87
CA GLY A 53 -18.32 4.40 -11.26
C GLY A 53 -16.85 4.82 -11.41
N GLN A 54 -16.22 5.34 -10.34
CA GLN A 54 -14.80 5.71 -10.32
C GLN A 54 -13.89 4.58 -9.81
N VAL A 55 -14.46 3.49 -9.28
CA VAL A 55 -13.70 2.36 -8.73
C VAL A 55 -13.37 1.37 -9.85
N LEU A 56 -12.09 1.06 -10.05
CA LEU A 56 -11.58 0.02 -10.94
C LEU A 56 -10.98 -1.11 -10.10
N VAL A 57 -11.56 -2.32 -10.19
CA VAL A 57 -11.07 -3.50 -9.46
C VAL A 57 -9.93 -4.18 -10.23
N LEU A 58 -8.88 -4.54 -9.53
CA LEU A 58 -7.62 -5.08 -10.04
C LEU A 58 -7.18 -6.31 -9.25
N THR A 59 -6.14 -7.00 -9.72
CA THR A 59 -5.57 -8.15 -9.01
C THR A 59 -4.50 -7.77 -7.98
N SER A 60 -3.89 -6.60 -8.12
CA SER A 60 -2.84 -6.12 -7.22
C SER A 60 -2.57 -4.63 -7.43
N SER A 61 -1.95 -3.96 -6.44
CA SER A 61 -1.40 -2.60 -6.60
C SER A 61 -0.31 -2.57 -7.68
N GLN A 62 0.47 -3.64 -7.85
CA GLN A 62 1.46 -3.73 -8.92
C GLN A 62 0.81 -3.67 -10.32
N GLN A 63 -0.35 -4.32 -10.51
CA GLN A 63 -1.11 -4.20 -11.75
C GLN A 63 -1.63 -2.77 -11.97
N ALA A 64 -2.07 -2.11 -10.89
CA ALA A 64 -2.46 -0.70 -10.94
C ALA A 64 -1.32 0.17 -11.48
N LEU A 65 -0.12 0.03 -10.89
CA LEU A 65 1.05 0.79 -11.29
C LEU A 65 1.46 0.54 -12.74
N GLN A 66 1.47 -0.73 -13.18
CA GLN A 66 1.78 -1.09 -14.56
C GLN A 66 0.75 -0.52 -15.55
N LEU A 67 -0.54 -0.60 -15.21
CA LEU A 67 -1.61 -0.07 -16.04
C LEU A 67 -1.52 1.47 -16.16
N LEU A 68 -1.24 2.17 -15.05
CA LEU A 68 -1.05 3.61 -15.05
C LEU A 68 0.18 4.00 -15.88
N ALA A 69 1.31 3.32 -15.68
CA ALA A 69 2.53 3.56 -16.43
C ALA A 69 2.31 3.40 -17.94
N ALA A 70 1.72 2.28 -18.35
CA ALA A 70 1.49 1.98 -19.76
C ALA A 70 0.42 2.88 -20.44
N THR A 71 -0.46 3.54 -19.65
CA THR A 71 -1.53 4.35 -20.20
C THR A 71 -1.23 5.85 -20.16
N LEU A 72 -0.46 6.30 -19.17
CA LEU A 72 -0.27 7.73 -18.89
C LEU A 72 1.15 8.25 -19.19
N LEU A 73 2.11 7.36 -19.44
CA LEU A 73 3.52 7.73 -19.65
C LEU A 73 3.96 7.43 -21.07
N ASP A 74 4.72 8.35 -21.62
CA ASP A 74 5.56 8.17 -22.80
C ASP A 74 7.04 8.00 -22.38
N GLU A 75 7.89 7.52 -23.31
CA GLU A 75 9.33 7.40 -23.06
C GLU A 75 9.95 8.76 -22.71
N GLY A 76 10.69 8.81 -21.59
CA GLY A 76 11.33 10.02 -21.09
C GLY A 76 10.45 10.90 -20.20
N ASP A 77 9.16 10.56 -20.01
CA ASP A 77 8.31 11.34 -19.10
C ASP A 77 8.84 11.31 -17.66
N PRO A 78 8.92 12.47 -16.97
CA PRO A 78 9.39 12.51 -15.58
C PRO A 78 8.33 11.98 -14.61
N VAL A 79 8.76 11.05 -13.78
CA VAL A 79 7.96 10.50 -12.67
C VAL A 79 8.68 10.77 -11.35
N TRP A 80 8.03 11.49 -10.44
CA TRP A 80 8.59 11.75 -9.13
C TRP A 80 8.23 10.63 -8.16
N MET A 81 9.23 10.13 -7.41
CA MET A 81 9.08 9.06 -6.43
C MET A 81 9.78 9.37 -5.13
N GLU A 82 9.21 8.90 -4.03
CA GLU A 82 9.88 8.90 -2.70
C GLU A 82 11.20 8.12 -2.74
N ASP A 83 12.25 8.66 -2.09
CA ASP A 83 13.53 7.98 -1.89
C ASP A 83 13.94 8.05 -0.40
N PRO A 84 13.94 6.91 0.31
CA PRO A 84 13.67 5.55 -0.15
C PRO A 84 12.21 5.32 -0.52
N GLY A 85 11.95 4.36 -1.40
CA GLY A 85 10.60 4.10 -1.90
C GLY A 85 10.35 2.65 -2.33
N TYR A 86 9.14 2.38 -2.81
CA TYR A 86 8.73 1.05 -3.22
C TYR A 86 9.36 0.65 -4.56
N ALA A 87 10.25 -0.35 -4.53
CA ALA A 87 10.96 -0.84 -5.71
C ALA A 87 10.02 -1.35 -6.83
N GLY A 88 8.85 -1.90 -6.47
CA GLY A 88 7.86 -2.35 -7.45
C GLY A 88 7.27 -1.23 -8.29
N ALA A 89 7.03 -0.04 -7.69
CA ALA A 89 6.60 1.15 -8.41
C ALA A 89 7.71 1.65 -9.33
N ARG A 90 8.92 1.77 -8.82
CA ARG A 90 10.11 2.18 -9.60
C ARG A 90 10.31 1.28 -10.83
N THR A 91 10.23 -0.03 -10.63
CA THR A 91 10.36 -0.98 -11.74
C THR A 91 9.26 -0.80 -12.78
N ALA A 92 8.01 -0.56 -12.36
CA ALA A 92 6.91 -0.34 -13.29
C ALA A 92 7.13 0.93 -14.15
N PHE A 93 7.59 2.02 -13.54
CA PHE A 93 7.87 3.28 -14.26
C PHE A 93 9.09 3.17 -15.17
N HIS A 94 10.18 2.56 -14.72
CA HIS A 94 11.34 2.30 -15.60
C HIS A 94 10.99 1.39 -16.79
N ALA A 95 10.13 0.39 -16.58
CA ALA A 95 9.71 -0.51 -17.66
C ALA A 95 8.89 0.18 -18.75
N SER A 96 8.25 1.33 -18.44
CA SER A 96 7.58 2.17 -19.44
C SER A 96 8.48 3.22 -20.10
N GLY A 97 9.78 3.23 -19.79
CA GLY A 97 10.74 4.20 -20.32
C GLY A 97 10.74 5.54 -19.58
N ALA A 98 10.02 5.68 -18.47
CA ALA A 98 9.94 6.94 -17.73
C ALA A 98 11.26 7.29 -17.03
N GLN A 99 11.51 8.59 -16.90
CA GLN A 99 12.61 9.13 -16.12
C GLN A 99 12.18 9.31 -14.65
N VAL A 100 12.64 8.43 -13.78
CA VAL A 100 12.33 8.52 -12.34
C VAL A 100 13.22 9.58 -11.68
N VAL A 101 12.59 10.52 -10.98
CA VAL A 101 13.22 11.59 -10.21
C VAL A 101 12.96 11.32 -8.73
N ASP A 102 14.03 11.22 -7.95
CA ASP A 102 13.98 10.88 -6.54
C ASP A 102 13.62 12.12 -5.69
N MET A 103 12.59 11.97 -4.85
CA MET A 103 12.18 12.96 -3.85
C MET A 103 12.73 12.56 -2.48
N PRO A 104 13.63 13.35 -1.86
CA PRO A 104 14.12 13.06 -0.52
C PRO A 104 13.00 13.19 0.52
N LEU A 105 13.18 12.50 1.65
CA LEU A 105 12.27 12.57 2.80
C LEU A 105 12.82 13.46 3.91
N ASP A 106 11.92 14.17 4.60
CA ASP A 106 12.21 14.87 5.84
C ASP A 106 11.24 14.44 6.98
N GLY A 107 11.16 15.26 8.04
CA GLY A 107 10.26 15.02 9.17
C GLY A 107 8.77 15.01 8.81
N GLU A 108 8.39 15.61 7.68
CA GLU A 108 7.01 15.76 7.22
C GLU A 108 6.63 14.85 6.03
N GLY A 109 7.55 14.01 5.56
CA GLY A 109 7.37 13.12 4.40
C GLY A 109 8.20 13.53 3.19
N ALA A 110 7.76 13.15 1.97
CA ALA A 110 8.45 13.52 0.73
C ALA A 110 8.51 15.04 0.53
N GLN A 111 9.61 15.51 -0.03
CA GLN A 111 9.81 16.92 -0.37
C GLN A 111 9.52 17.16 -1.86
N LEU A 112 8.89 18.28 -2.16
CA LEU A 112 8.83 18.80 -3.52
C LEU A 112 10.25 19.13 -3.99
N VAL A 113 10.62 18.68 -5.17
CA VAL A 113 11.95 18.93 -5.73
C VAL A 113 11.88 19.99 -6.83
N PRO A 114 12.88 20.88 -6.95
CA PRO A 114 13.02 21.76 -8.08
C PRO A 114 13.26 20.92 -9.34
N ALA A 115 12.44 21.10 -10.36
CA ALA A 115 12.62 20.42 -11.64
C ALA A 115 12.45 21.37 -12.81
N GLN A 116 13.25 21.18 -13.84
CA GLN A 116 13.13 21.96 -15.08
C GLN A 116 11.88 21.57 -15.88
N THR A 117 11.52 20.28 -15.81
CA THR A 117 10.33 19.73 -16.47
C THR A 117 9.35 19.24 -15.40
N PRO A 118 8.07 19.67 -15.47
CA PRO A 118 7.04 19.20 -14.55
C PRO A 118 6.87 17.67 -14.62
N PRO A 119 6.60 16.99 -13.50
CA PRO A 119 6.34 15.57 -13.52
C PRO A 119 5.03 15.24 -14.24
N ARG A 120 5.00 14.11 -14.93
CA ARG A 120 3.77 13.52 -15.46
C ARG A 120 2.99 12.80 -14.36
N LEU A 121 3.71 12.04 -13.54
CA LEU A 121 3.17 11.34 -12.37
C LEU A 121 4.01 11.66 -11.12
N ILE A 122 3.35 11.68 -9.96
CA ILE A 122 4.00 11.75 -8.64
C ILE A 122 3.48 10.57 -7.82
N TYR A 123 4.36 9.66 -7.40
CA TYR A 123 4.00 8.49 -6.61
C TYR A 123 4.35 8.69 -5.13
N LEU A 124 3.35 8.54 -4.27
CA LEU A 124 3.44 8.76 -2.83
C LEU A 124 2.80 7.62 -2.04
N THR A 125 3.35 7.36 -0.85
CA THR A 125 2.77 6.49 0.19
C THR A 125 2.47 7.32 1.46
N PRO A 126 1.56 8.30 1.39
CA PRO A 126 1.51 9.41 2.37
C PRO A 126 0.94 9.02 3.73
N SER A 127 0.18 7.93 3.82
CA SER A 127 -0.42 7.47 5.09
C SER A 127 0.57 6.71 5.96
N HIS A 128 1.46 5.96 5.32
CA HIS A 128 2.51 5.15 5.95
C HIS A 128 3.64 4.97 4.93
N GLN A 129 4.56 5.90 4.90
CA GLN A 129 5.64 5.95 3.91
C GLN A 129 6.42 4.64 3.86
N PHE A 130 6.52 4.06 2.69
CA PHE A 130 7.32 2.85 2.50
C PHE A 130 8.76 3.21 2.16
N PRO A 131 9.78 2.76 2.95
CA PRO A 131 9.69 1.77 4.03
C PRO A 131 9.72 2.37 5.44
N THR A 132 9.82 3.69 5.62
CA THR A 132 10.16 4.32 6.90
C THR A 132 9.02 4.33 7.93
N GLY A 133 7.78 4.11 7.48
CA GLY A 133 6.58 4.17 8.33
C GLY A 133 6.07 5.59 8.62
N ARG A 134 6.77 6.62 8.18
CA ARG A 134 6.45 8.01 8.47
C ARG A 134 5.16 8.45 7.76
N ALA A 135 4.26 9.11 8.49
CA ALA A 135 3.09 9.71 7.90
C ALA A 135 3.41 11.11 7.37
N MET A 136 2.92 11.43 6.15
CA MET A 136 3.06 12.77 5.57
C MET A 136 2.14 13.76 6.28
N SER A 137 2.68 14.94 6.62
CA SER A 137 1.92 16.01 7.27
C SER A 137 0.79 16.54 6.37
N LEU A 138 -0.25 17.11 6.99
CA LEU A 138 -1.35 17.72 6.24
C LEU A 138 -0.86 18.85 5.33
N GLN A 139 0.04 19.71 5.82
CA GLN A 139 0.61 20.81 5.05
C GLN A 139 1.33 20.28 3.81
N ARG A 140 2.11 19.21 3.94
CA ARG A 140 2.84 18.62 2.82
C ARG A 140 1.88 17.98 1.81
N ARG A 141 0.79 17.33 2.27
CA ARG A 141 -0.26 16.79 1.40
C ARG A 141 -0.89 17.88 0.54
N LEU A 142 -1.27 19.02 1.14
CA LEU A 142 -1.83 20.16 0.41
C LEU A 142 -0.83 20.74 -0.59
N ALA A 143 0.44 20.87 -0.23
CA ALA A 143 1.47 21.35 -1.13
C ALA A 143 1.66 20.46 -2.38
N PHE A 144 1.55 19.13 -2.24
CA PHE A 144 1.57 18.22 -3.39
C PHE A 144 0.32 18.34 -4.26
N ILE A 145 -0.87 18.52 -3.67
CA ILE A 145 -2.11 18.73 -4.42
C ILE A 145 -2.03 20.03 -5.24
N ASP A 146 -1.60 21.13 -4.61
CA ASP A 146 -1.44 22.43 -5.28
C ASP A 146 -0.40 22.33 -6.41
N HIS A 147 0.72 21.64 -6.17
CA HIS A 147 1.73 21.42 -7.18
C HIS A 147 1.20 20.62 -8.37
N ALA A 148 0.48 19.53 -8.12
CA ALA A 148 -0.12 18.72 -9.18
C ALA A 148 -1.15 19.51 -9.99
N GLN A 149 -1.95 20.36 -9.34
CA GLN A 149 -2.88 21.26 -10.02
C GLN A 149 -2.15 22.27 -10.90
N ALA A 150 -1.10 22.89 -10.39
CA ALA A 150 -0.35 23.91 -11.11
C ALA A 150 0.42 23.34 -12.33
N THR A 151 0.90 22.11 -12.23
CA THR A 151 1.73 21.47 -13.26
C THR A 151 0.95 20.57 -14.22
N GLY A 152 -0.29 20.20 -13.87
CA GLY A 152 -1.07 19.22 -14.61
C GLY A 152 -0.68 17.75 -14.32
N ALA A 153 0.20 17.51 -13.36
CA ALA A 153 0.59 16.17 -12.94
C ALA A 153 -0.57 15.35 -12.35
N TRP A 154 -0.46 14.03 -12.40
CA TRP A 154 -1.31 13.13 -11.64
C TRP A 154 -0.59 12.68 -10.37
N LEU A 155 -1.29 12.69 -9.23
CA LEU A 155 -0.82 12.15 -7.97
C LEU A 155 -1.31 10.71 -7.80
N ILE A 156 -0.41 9.79 -7.54
CA ILE A 156 -0.74 8.42 -7.15
C ILE A 156 -0.56 8.32 -5.63
N GLU A 157 -1.67 8.13 -4.91
CA GLU A 157 -1.68 7.79 -3.50
C GLU A 157 -1.78 6.27 -3.35
N ASP A 158 -0.67 5.60 -3.01
CA ASP A 158 -0.66 4.16 -2.71
C ASP A 158 -0.87 3.96 -1.21
N ASP A 159 -2.07 3.53 -0.85
CA ASP A 159 -2.53 3.31 0.52
C ASP A 159 -2.61 1.81 0.82
N TYR A 160 -1.46 1.20 1.12
CA TYR A 160 -1.32 -0.24 1.16
C TYR A 160 -1.63 -0.88 2.54
N ASP A 161 -1.58 -0.12 3.66
CA ASP A 161 -1.76 -0.66 5.02
C ASP A 161 -2.31 0.34 6.07
N SER A 162 -2.93 1.43 5.65
CA SER A 162 -3.49 2.45 6.56
C SER A 162 -4.59 1.94 7.48
N GLU A 163 -5.18 0.79 7.17
CA GLU A 163 -6.09 0.09 8.09
C GLU A 163 -5.44 -0.25 9.43
N PHE A 164 -4.10 -0.33 9.49
CA PHE A 164 -3.33 -0.80 10.63
C PHE A 164 -2.56 0.32 11.33
N LEU A 165 -3.21 1.46 11.56
CA LEU A 165 -2.74 2.49 12.50
C LEU A 165 -3.20 2.14 13.92
N TYR A 166 -2.28 2.24 14.91
CA TYR A 166 -2.52 1.72 16.25
C TYR A 166 -2.81 2.78 17.30
N ASP A 167 -2.10 3.92 17.24
CA ASP A 167 -2.07 4.88 18.34
C ASP A 167 -2.62 6.26 17.97
N HIS A 168 -3.01 6.47 16.71
CA HIS A 168 -3.53 7.75 16.21
C HIS A 168 -4.74 7.55 15.30
N GLN A 169 -5.53 8.61 15.16
CA GLN A 169 -6.54 8.66 14.11
C GLN A 169 -5.86 8.81 12.74
N PRO A 170 -6.32 8.10 11.72
CA PRO A 170 -5.79 8.25 10.38
C PRO A 170 -5.94 9.69 9.88
N THR A 171 -4.90 10.26 9.31
CA THR A 171 -5.04 11.47 8.50
C THR A 171 -5.91 11.12 7.29
N PRO A 172 -6.85 11.99 6.88
CA PRO A 172 -7.66 11.78 5.68
C PRO A 172 -6.78 11.45 4.48
N ALA A 173 -7.28 10.59 3.59
CA ALA A 173 -6.59 10.29 2.35
C ALA A 173 -6.31 11.57 1.55
N LEU A 174 -5.22 11.59 0.82
CA LEU A 174 -4.85 12.71 -0.07
C LEU A 174 -5.95 12.96 -1.09
N GLN A 175 -6.56 11.88 -1.63
CA GLN A 175 -7.70 11.96 -2.54
C GLN A 175 -8.90 12.68 -1.92
N GLY A 176 -9.19 12.48 -0.63
CA GLY A 176 -10.30 13.15 0.05
C GLY A 176 -10.08 14.66 0.26
N LEU A 177 -8.83 15.11 0.23
CA LEU A 177 -8.44 16.53 0.31
C LEU A 177 -8.42 17.20 -1.05
N ASP A 178 -8.33 16.43 -2.14
CA ASP A 178 -8.21 16.93 -3.50
C ASP A 178 -9.55 17.48 -4.00
N ALA A 179 -9.58 18.79 -4.27
CA ALA A 179 -10.72 19.47 -4.87
C ALA A 179 -10.63 19.58 -6.41
N HIS A 180 -9.51 19.16 -7.01
CA HIS A 180 -9.19 19.36 -8.41
C HIS A 180 -9.26 18.09 -9.26
N GLY A 181 -9.46 16.93 -8.62
CA GLY A 181 -9.55 15.65 -9.31
C GLY A 181 -8.21 15.21 -9.94
N ARG A 182 -7.10 15.42 -9.23
CA ARG A 182 -5.74 15.04 -9.66
C ARG A 182 -5.20 13.80 -8.98
N VAL A 183 -5.87 13.28 -7.97
CA VAL A 183 -5.39 12.14 -7.17
C VAL A 183 -6.03 10.85 -7.63
N LEU A 184 -5.17 9.87 -7.99
CA LEU A 184 -5.51 8.46 -8.17
C LEU A 184 -5.19 7.75 -6.86
N TYR A 185 -6.19 7.10 -6.26
CA TYR A 185 -6.00 6.34 -5.03
C TYR A 185 -5.88 4.86 -5.35
N ILE A 186 -4.86 4.18 -4.78
CA ILE A 186 -4.66 2.73 -4.89
C ILE A 186 -4.85 2.10 -3.52
N GLY A 187 -5.70 1.08 -3.45
CA GLY A 187 -5.88 0.26 -2.26
C GLY A 187 -5.74 -1.24 -2.56
N THR A 188 -5.43 -2.04 -1.56
CA THR A 188 -5.23 -3.48 -1.73
C THR A 188 -5.85 -4.30 -0.61
N PHE A 189 -6.49 -5.41 -0.96
CA PHE A 189 -6.95 -6.40 0.01
C PHE A 189 -5.86 -7.41 0.42
N SER A 190 -4.68 -7.37 -0.22
CA SER A 190 -3.58 -8.30 0.10
C SER A 190 -3.05 -8.17 1.52
N LYS A 191 -3.19 -7.00 2.13
CA LYS A 191 -2.75 -6.71 3.51
C LYS A 191 -3.90 -6.79 4.52
N SER A 192 -5.10 -6.38 4.10
CA SER A 192 -6.28 -6.33 4.95
C SER A 192 -7.06 -7.64 5.01
N LEU A 193 -6.93 -8.52 4.01
CA LEU A 193 -7.46 -9.89 4.01
C LEU A 193 -6.33 -10.92 4.04
N PHE A 194 -5.89 -11.36 2.87
CA PHE A 194 -4.75 -12.28 2.70
C PHE A 194 -4.11 -12.12 1.30
N PRO A 195 -2.80 -12.39 1.14
CA PRO A 195 -2.08 -12.08 -0.10
C PRO A 195 -2.62 -12.79 -1.35
N SER A 196 -3.09 -14.04 -1.22
CA SER A 196 -3.59 -14.84 -2.34
C SER A 196 -5.05 -14.54 -2.74
N VAL A 197 -5.73 -13.59 -2.10
CA VAL A 197 -7.06 -13.12 -2.54
C VAL A 197 -6.99 -12.49 -3.93
N ARG A 198 -5.85 -11.90 -4.27
CA ARG A 198 -5.57 -11.24 -5.55
C ARG A 198 -6.63 -10.22 -5.94
N LEU A 199 -6.96 -9.32 -4.99
CA LEU A 199 -7.86 -8.19 -5.19
C LEU A 199 -7.18 -6.90 -4.72
N ALA A 200 -7.28 -5.89 -5.56
CA ALA A 200 -6.90 -4.51 -5.30
C ALA A 200 -7.87 -3.58 -6.04
N TYR A 201 -7.75 -2.30 -5.87
CA TYR A 201 -8.60 -1.35 -6.55
C TYR A 201 -7.92 0.01 -6.72
N MET A 202 -8.37 0.76 -7.72
CA MET A 202 -8.08 2.19 -7.86
C MET A 202 -9.37 3.00 -7.76
N VAL A 203 -9.27 4.19 -7.20
CA VAL A 203 -10.27 5.25 -7.38
C VAL A 203 -9.68 6.24 -8.36
N LEU A 204 -10.39 6.45 -9.46
CA LEU A 204 -9.93 7.22 -10.60
C LEU A 204 -10.63 8.59 -10.69
N PRO A 205 -9.91 9.65 -11.03
CA PRO A 205 -10.52 10.87 -11.54
C PRO A 205 -11.41 10.55 -12.76
N GLU A 206 -12.56 11.23 -12.87
CA GLU A 206 -13.55 10.98 -13.94
C GLU A 206 -12.96 10.91 -15.35
N PRO A 207 -12.04 11.84 -15.77
CA PRO A 207 -11.47 11.79 -17.10
C PRO A 207 -10.64 10.54 -17.39
N LEU A 208 -10.13 9.85 -16.36
CA LEU A 208 -9.29 8.67 -16.50
C LEU A 208 -10.06 7.36 -16.43
N VAL A 209 -11.35 7.36 -16.04
CA VAL A 209 -12.13 6.13 -15.91
C VAL A 209 -12.20 5.39 -17.25
N LYS A 210 -12.72 6.02 -18.28
CA LYS A 210 -12.89 5.38 -19.60
C LYS A 210 -11.56 4.92 -20.21
N PRO A 211 -10.49 5.73 -20.28
CA PRO A 211 -9.20 5.28 -20.80
C PRO A 211 -8.62 4.07 -20.07
N LEU A 212 -8.63 4.08 -18.72
CA LEU A 212 -8.05 3.01 -17.94
C LEU A 212 -8.89 1.72 -17.96
N VAL A 213 -10.23 1.82 -18.00
CA VAL A 213 -11.10 0.65 -18.20
C VAL A 213 -10.88 0.05 -19.59
N THR A 214 -10.70 0.87 -20.62
CA THR A 214 -10.40 0.38 -21.98
C THR A 214 -9.05 -0.32 -22.01
N ALA A 215 -8.00 0.26 -21.45
CA ALA A 215 -6.70 -0.37 -21.34
C ALA A 215 -6.77 -1.68 -20.56
N ARG A 216 -7.49 -1.71 -19.43
CA ARG A 216 -7.74 -2.90 -18.61
C ARG A 216 -8.38 -4.02 -19.42
N THR A 217 -9.38 -3.69 -20.24
CA THR A 217 -10.07 -4.66 -21.09
C THR A 217 -9.11 -5.34 -22.08
N ILE A 218 -8.17 -4.56 -22.64
CA ILE A 218 -7.20 -5.04 -23.62
C ILE A 218 -6.13 -5.91 -22.96
N TYR A 219 -5.65 -5.52 -21.76
CA TYR A 219 -4.53 -6.20 -21.10
C TYR A 219 -4.91 -7.57 -20.55
N ASP A 220 -6.02 -7.70 -19.81
CA ASP A 220 -6.37 -8.97 -19.15
C ASP A 220 -7.86 -9.10 -18.74
N GLY A 221 -8.74 -8.25 -19.29
CA GLY A 221 -10.18 -8.32 -19.06
C GLY A 221 -10.59 -7.88 -17.66
N HIS A 222 -10.78 -8.82 -16.73
CA HIS A 222 -11.25 -8.54 -15.36
C HIS A 222 -10.68 -9.54 -14.35
N PRO A 223 -10.63 -9.21 -13.03
CA PRO A 223 -10.29 -10.19 -11.99
C PRO A 223 -11.37 -11.26 -11.84
N SER A 224 -11.03 -12.35 -11.14
CA SER A 224 -11.94 -13.46 -10.84
C SER A 224 -13.25 -12.96 -10.24
N GLN A 225 -14.38 -13.21 -10.92
CA GLN A 225 -15.71 -12.79 -10.48
C GLN A 225 -16.13 -13.43 -9.14
N PRO A 226 -15.94 -14.75 -8.91
CA PRO A 226 -16.29 -15.38 -7.64
C PRO A 226 -15.59 -14.73 -6.44
N MET A 227 -14.30 -14.38 -6.57
CA MET A 227 -13.56 -13.71 -5.50
C MET A 227 -14.08 -12.31 -5.22
N GLN A 228 -14.46 -11.57 -6.25
CA GLN A 228 -15.07 -10.25 -6.10
C GLN A 228 -16.43 -10.33 -5.39
N ALA A 229 -17.29 -11.30 -5.75
CA ALA A 229 -18.58 -11.49 -5.13
C ALA A 229 -18.47 -11.85 -3.63
N VAL A 230 -17.53 -12.72 -3.28
CA VAL A 230 -17.27 -13.10 -1.88
C VAL A 230 -16.72 -11.91 -1.08
N ALA A 231 -15.81 -11.13 -1.67
CA ALA A 231 -15.28 -9.93 -1.03
C ALA A 231 -16.37 -8.86 -0.79
N ALA A 232 -17.28 -8.66 -1.76
CA ALA A 232 -18.42 -7.77 -1.59
C ALA A 232 -19.31 -8.20 -0.42
N ASP A 233 -19.69 -9.47 -0.36
CA ASP A 233 -20.48 -10.00 0.76
C ASP A 233 -19.77 -9.84 2.11
N PHE A 234 -18.47 -10.11 2.14
CA PHE A 234 -17.66 -9.99 3.36
C PHE A 234 -17.63 -8.55 3.86
N MET A 235 -17.61 -7.57 2.95
CA MET A 235 -17.68 -6.15 3.30
C MET A 235 -19.09 -5.75 3.73
N ASP A 236 -20.11 -6.06 2.94
CA ASP A 236 -21.50 -5.60 3.12
C ASP A 236 -22.17 -6.17 4.37
N GLN A 237 -21.78 -7.40 4.76
CA GLN A 237 -22.28 -8.03 5.99
C GLN A 237 -21.51 -7.60 7.25
N GLY A 238 -20.58 -6.62 7.13
CA GLY A 238 -19.83 -6.07 8.25
C GLY A 238 -18.66 -6.94 8.74
N HIS A 239 -18.41 -8.07 8.09
CA HIS A 239 -17.33 -8.99 8.48
C HIS A 239 -15.95 -8.39 8.27
N PHE A 240 -15.78 -7.58 7.22
CA PHE A 240 -14.51 -6.89 6.96
C PHE A 240 -14.16 -5.91 8.09
N ALA A 241 -15.11 -5.09 8.54
CA ALA A 241 -14.89 -4.16 9.64
C ALA A 241 -14.57 -4.87 10.96
N ALA A 242 -15.27 -5.99 11.25
CA ALA A 242 -15.02 -6.82 12.43
C ALA A 242 -13.61 -7.46 12.37
N HIS A 243 -13.22 -7.98 11.21
CA HIS A 243 -11.90 -8.55 10.97
C HIS A 243 -10.80 -7.50 11.17
N LEU A 244 -10.93 -6.31 10.61
CA LEU A 244 -9.94 -5.24 10.78
C LEU A 244 -9.76 -4.83 12.25
N ARG A 245 -10.86 -4.74 13.03
CA ARG A 245 -10.76 -4.45 14.47
C ARG A 245 -9.94 -5.49 15.22
N LEU A 246 -10.20 -6.78 14.94
CA LEU A 246 -9.46 -7.88 15.55
C LEU A 246 -7.97 -7.84 15.15
N MET A 247 -7.70 -7.61 13.86
CA MET A 247 -6.32 -7.56 13.37
C MET A 247 -5.54 -6.37 13.93
N ARG A 248 -6.17 -5.20 14.09
CA ARG A 248 -5.52 -4.05 14.74
C ARG A 248 -5.06 -4.39 16.18
N GLN A 249 -5.89 -5.05 16.96
CA GLN A 249 -5.54 -5.47 18.33
C GLN A 249 -4.38 -6.48 18.32
N LEU A 250 -4.46 -7.49 17.45
CA LEU A 250 -3.45 -8.52 17.31
C LEU A 250 -2.11 -7.94 16.86
N TYR A 251 -2.11 -7.11 15.83
CA TYR A 251 -0.88 -6.54 15.28
C TYR A 251 -0.28 -5.49 16.22
N ARG A 252 -1.10 -4.73 16.95
CA ARG A 252 -0.62 -3.85 18.02
C ARG A 252 0.15 -4.64 19.08
N SER A 253 -0.39 -5.77 19.55
CA SER A 253 0.28 -6.64 20.52
C SER A 253 1.62 -7.15 19.99
N ARG A 254 1.68 -7.60 18.74
CA ARG A 254 2.90 -8.09 18.09
C ARG A 254 3.94 -6.98 17.87
N ARG A 255 3.49 -5.78 17.46
CA ARG A 255 4.35 -4.60 17.36
C ARG A 255 4.99 -4.28 18.73
N ASN A 256 4.19 -4.27 19.80
CA ASN A 256 4.69 -3.98 21.14
C ASN A 256 5.70 -5.03 21.61
N ALA A 257 5.46 -6.32 21.33
CA ALA A 257 6.42 -7.39 21.60
C ALA A 257 7.75 -7.16 20.85
N LEU A 258 7.70 -6.76 19.57
CA LEU A 258 8.90 -6.45 18.81
C LEU A 258 9.66 -5.25 19.39
N LEU A 259 8.97 -4.17 19.72
CA LEU A 259 9.60 -2.98 20.33
C LEU A 259 10.27 -3.33 21.66
N GLN A 260 9.60 -4.10 22.52
CA GLN A 260 10.14 -4.53 23.80
C GLN A 260 11.36 -5.44 23.62
N ALA A 261 11.30 -6.39 22.69
CA ALA A 261 12.40 -7.30 22.41
C ALA A 261 13.63 -6.56 21.85
N LEU A 262 13.44 -5.62 20.92
CA LEU A 262 14.51 -4.77 20.39
C LEU A 262 15.17 -3.95 21.51
N HIS A 263 14.39 -3.27 22.33
CA HIS A 263 14.89 -2.49 23.45
C HIS A 263 15.71 -3.34 24.44
N THR A 264 15.25 -4.55 24.71
CA THR A 264 15.88 -5.43 25.72
C THR A 264 17.14 -6.11 25.19
N HIS A 265 17.12 -6.59 23.95
CA HIS A 265 18.16 -7.47 23.43
C HIS A 265 19.09 -6.81 22.43
N LEU A 266 18.64 -5.76 21.71
CA LEU A 266 19.40 -5.08 20.66
C LEU A 266 19.39 -3.55 20.88
N PRO A 267 20.00 -3.03 21.96
CA PRO A 267 19.98 -1.60 22.30
C PRO A 267 20.66 -0.71 21.25
N TRP A 268 21.42 -1.31 20.33
CA TRP A 268 22.04 -0.66 19.17
C TRP A 268 21.09 -0.56 17.95
N THR A 269 19.79 -0.77 18.16
CA THR A 269 18.76 -0.59 17.14
C THR A 269 17.79 0.52 17.53
N GLU A 270 17.35 1.29 16.54
CA GLU A 270 16.40 2.40 16.72
C GLU A 270 15.25 2.30 15.73
N PRO A 271 14.01 2.02 16.19
CA PRO A 271 12.84 2.08 15.34
C PRO A 271 12.62 3.49 14.76
N LEU A 272 12.39 3.61 13.44
CA LEU A 272 12.20 4.91 12.79
C LEU A 272 10.80 5.48 13.05
N ASP A 273 9.76 4.71 12.73
CA ASP A 273 8.37 4.99 13.08
C ASP A 273 7.66 3.66 13.36
N SER A 274 6.90 3.61 14.43
CA SER A 274 6.23 2.40 14.88
C SER A 274 4.73 2.58 15.13
N ARG A 275 4.15 3.68 14.65
CA ARG A 275 2.74 4.04 14.91
C ARG A 275 1.74 3.19 14.16
N GLY A 276 2.18 2.47 13.13
CA GLY A 276 1.29 1.65 12.29
C GLY A 276 2.02 0.56 11.51
N GLY A 277 1.31 0.01 10.53
CA GLY A 277 1.82 -0.93 9.53
C GLY A 277 1.91 -2.38 10.00
N LEU A 278 2.47 -3.20 9.13
CA LEU A 278 2.67 -4.64 9.30
C LEU A 278 4.14 -5.01 9.50
N GLN A 279 5.00 -4.03 9.30
CA GLN A 279 6.45 -4.11 9.41
C GLN A 279 6.98 -2.81 10.03
N MET A 280 8.19 -2.85 10.52
CA MET A 280 8.87 -1.72 11.17
C MET A 280 10.25 -1.54 10.53
N ALA A 281 10.57 -0.31 10.14
CA ALA A 281 11.94 0.05 9.78
C ALA A 281 12.74 0.34 11.05
N VAL A 282 13.94 -0.23 11.14
CA VAL A 282 14.82 -0.12 12.29
C VAL A 282 16.20 0.30 11.82
N ARG A 283 16.71 1.41 12.31
CA ARG A 283 18.09 1.87 12.08
C ARG A 283 19.05 1.08 12.97
N LEU A 284 20.21 0.73 12.42
CA LEU A 284 21.35 0.21 13.17
C LEU A 284 22.27 1.38 13.54
N THR A 285 22.49 1.57 14.83
CA THR A 285 23.37 2.64 15.34
C THR A 285 24.83 2.20 15.44
N GLU A 286 25.07 0.87 15.36
CA GLU A 286 26.40 0.27 15.48
C GLU A 286 26.55 -0.89 14.47
N GLY A 287 27.79 -1.08 14.01
CA GLY A 287 28.15 -2.20 13.14
C GLY A 287 27.75 -2.03 11.67
N SER A 288 28.09 -3.03 10.86
CA SER A 288 27.76 -3.07 9.44
C SER A 288 26.41 -3.77 9.21
N GLU A 289 25.49 -3.12 8.52
CA GLU A 289 24.20 -3.69 8.11
C GLU A 289 24.39 -5.04 7.38
N GLN A 290 25.28 -5.07 6.40
CA GLN A 290 25.55 -6.28 5.62
C GLN A 290 26.04 -7.45 6.51
N GLN A 291 26.92 -7.15 7.47
CA GLN A 291 27.45 -8.17 8.36
C GLN A 291 26.37 -8.69 9.32
N GLN A 292 25.55 -7.78 9.89
CA GLN A 292 24.46 -8.15 10.79
C GLN A 292 23.36 -8.92 10.06
N THR A 293 23.01 -8.52 8.84
CA THR A 293 22.03 -9.25 8.01
C THR A 293 22.51 -10.66 7.67
N ARG A 294 23.80 -10.85 7.33
CA ARG A 294 24.37 -12.20 7.11
C ARG A 294 24.32 -13.06 8.38
N ARG A 295 24.65 -12.49 9.54
CA ARG A 295 24.58 -13.19 10.83
C ARG A 295 23.14 -13.62 11.16
N ALA A 296 22.16 -12.73 10.93
CA ALA A 296 20.75 -13.01 11.10
C ALA A 296 20.31 -14.18 10.22
N LEU A 297 20.67 -14.13 8.94
CA LEU A 297 20.32 -15.17 7.97
C LEU A 297 20.93 -16.54 8.33
N ALA A 298 22.17 -16.56 8.83
CA ALA A 298 22.83 -17.80 9.31
C ALA A 298 22.10 -18.44 10.50
N ARG A 299 21.29 -17.66 11.23
CA ARG A 299 20.41 -18.11 12.32
C ARG A 299 18.97 -18.37 11.87
N GLY A 300 18.70 -18.35 10.55
CA GLY A 300 17.37 -18.55 9.97
C GLY A 300 16.42 -17.36 10.12
N ILE A 301 16.94 -16.17 10.40
CA ILE A 301 16.14 -14.94 10.58
C ILE A 301 16.37 -14.01 9.40
N ALA A 302 15.29 -13.72 8.66
CA ALA A 302 15.35 -12.76 7.55
C ALA A 302 15.22 -11.33 8.08
N THR A 303 16.24 -10.51 7.82
CA THR A 303 16.26 -9.07 8.14
C THR A 303 16.58 -8.29 6.86
N PRO A 304 15.58 -8.06 5.97
CA PRO A 304 15.81 -7.36 4.71
C PRO A 304 16.43 -5.98 4.95
N SER A 305 17.48 -5.66 4.20
CA SER A 305 18.23 -4.41 4.30
C SER A 305 17.35 -3.20 4.00
N LEU A 306 17.49 -2.15 4.79
CA LEU A 306 16.81 -0.87 4.57
C LEU A 306 17.56 -0.04 3.53
N SER A 307 18.91 -0.06 3.57
CA SER A 307 19.78 0.72 2.69
C SER A 307 19.59 0.40 1.20
N GLU A 308 19.19 -0.83 0.85
CA GLU A 308 18.93 -1.25 -0.54
C GLU A 308 17.73 -0.55 -1.20
N LEU A 309 16.91 0.17 -0.42
CA LEU A 309 15.75 0.90 -0.94
C LEU A 309 16.04 2.37 -1.25
N TYR A 310 17.27 2.83 -0.96
CA TYR A 310 17.74 4.17 -1.27
C TYR A 310 18.42 4.19 -2.64
N HIS A 311 18.21 5.27 -3.40
CA HIS A 311 18.79 5.45 -4.72
C HIS A 311 19.68 6.69 -4.81
N ALA A 312 19.18 7.85 -4.45
CA ALA A 312 19.91 9.13 -4.50
C ALA A 312 20.18 9.68 -3.10
N ALA A 313 19.27 9.49 -2.14
CA ALA A 313 19.45 9.97 -0.78
C ALA A 313 20.51 9.12 -0.02
N PRO A 314 21.24 9.70 0.93
CA PRO A 314 22.16 8.95 1.78
C PRO A 314 21.42 7.80 2.51
N PRO A 315 21.89 6.55 2.37
CA PRO A 315 21.16 5.41 2.93
C PRO A 315 21.26 5.35 4.45
N ILE A 316 20.15 4.98 5.10
CA ILE A 316 20.14 4.59 6.51
C ILE A 316 20.46 3.10 6.58
N ALA A 317 21.54 2.74 7.28
CA ALA A 317 21.83 1.35 7.59
C ALA A 317 20.77 0.80 8.55
N GLY A 318 20.08 -0.27 8.14
CA GLY A 318 18.96 -0.77 8.92
C GLY A 318 18.25 -1.98 8.36
N TRP A 319 17.18 -2.37 9.03
CA TRP A 319 16.35 -3.51 8.66
C TRP A 319 14.88 -3.15 8.52
N ARG A 320 14.16 -3.91 7.72
CA ARG A 320 12.70 -3.96 7.73
C ARG A 320 12.25 -5.25 8.42
N LEU A 321 11.65 -5.12 9.59
CA LEU A 321 11.23 -6.26 10.41
C LEU A 321 9.72 -6.42 10.33
N GLY A 322 9.26 -7.54 9.73
CA GLY A 322 7.85 -7.92 9.70
C GLY A 322 7.43 -8.53 11.04
N PHE A 323 6.34 -8.05 11.62
CA PHE A 323 5.81 -8.58 12.89
C PHE A 323 4.37 -9.12 12.77
N ALA A 324 3.62 -8.70 11.77
CA ALA A 324 2.19 -8.98 11.69
C ALA A 324 1.82 -10.47 11.59
N ALA A 325 2.69 -11.30 11.02
CA ALA A 325 2.46 -12.74 10.87
C ALA A 325 3.05 -13.58 12.01
N ILE A 326 3.86 -13.00 12.92
CA ILE A 326 4.70 -13.75 13.87
C ILE A 326 4.11 -13.62 15.27
N PRO A 327 3.90 -14.75 16.01
CA PRO A 327 3.47 -14.71 17.41
C PRO A 327 4.47 -14.01 18.33
N PRO A 328 4.02 -13.35 19.42
CA PRO A 328 4.90 -12.59 20.32
C PRO A 328 6.07 -13.40 20.91
N GLU A 329 5.84 -14.65 21.30
CA GLU A 329 6.85 -15.56 21.83
C GLU A 329 7.93 -15.93 20.81
N VAL A 330 7.59 -15.99 19.54
CA VAL A 330 8.53 -16.21 18.43
C VAL A 330 9.31 -14.94 18.12
N ILE A 331 8.66 -13.77 18.18
CA ILE A 331 9.33 -12.45 18.03
C ILE A 331 10.43 -12.31 19.09
N GLU A 332 10.10 -12.54 20.36
CA GLU A 332 11.04 -12.44 21.48
C GLU A 332 12.25 -13.35 21.28
N SER A 333 12.02 -14.62 20.95
CA SER A 333 13.09 -15.60 20.74
C SER A 333 13.96 -15.28 19.52
N ALA A 334 13.37 -14.81 18.43
CA ALA A 334 14.09 -14.42 17.24
C ALA A 334 14.98 -13.19 17.48
N VAL A 335 14.44 -12.13 18.11
CA VAL A 335 15.24 -10.94 18.42
C VAL A 335 16.37 -11.25 19.38
N ARG A 336 16.15 -12.06 20.41
CA ARG A 336 17.20 -12.52 21.34
C ARG A 336 18.31 -13.28 20.61
N ALA A 337 17.97 -14.07 19.60
CA ALA A 337 18.95 -14.78 18.80
C ALA A 337 19.81 -13.88 17.90
N LEU A 338 19.42 -12.63 17.66
CA LEU A 338 20.22 -11.65 16.89
C LEU A 338 21.31 -10.94 17.73
N ARG A 339 21.30 -11.15 19.00
CA ARG A 339 22.29 -10.58 19.96
C ARG A 339 23.74 -11.01 19.73
#